data_be130d64e21a799cf1a8e62fce3f885d
#
_entry.id   be130d64e21a799cf1a8e62fce3f885d
#
_cell.length_a   1.000
_cell.length_b   1.000
_cell.length_c   1.000
_cell.angle_alpha   90.00
_cell.angle_beta   90.00
_cell.angle_gamma   90.00
#
_symmetry.space_group_name_H-M   'P 1'
#
loop_
_entity.id
_entity.type
_entity.pdbx_description
1 polymer ?
#
loop_
_entity_poly.entity_id
_entity_poly.type
_entity_poly.pdbx_seq_one_letter_code
_entity_poly.pdbx_strand_id
1 'polypeptide(L)'
;RVRAGDLSTRVPDQDRIEEFEYLARAFNRMTRQIEEQQNALLEANRQIDRRRLLTESVLTGVRSGAVGMDAKGAITMVNAAAEGLFHFQAAQVIGRSILEVVPSVRALLALAHQRPNKMTQGEVVVDLGGLSKHSFLVRIVMEMIDEREMGAILTFDDITELQSAQRKAA
;
A
#
# COMPACT_ATOMS: atom_id res chain seq x y z
N ARG A 1 -47.33 26.92 28.47
CA ARG A 1 -47.29 26.06 29.70
C ARG A 1 -48.43 25.02 29.58
N VAL A 2 -48.05 23.81 29.23
CA VAL A 2 -49.03 22.68 29.27
C VAL A 2 -49.22 22.30 30.72
N ARG A 3 -50.42 22.47 31.24
CA ARG A 3 -50.79 21.97 32.57
C ARG A 3 -50.98 20.45 32.52
N ALA A 4 -50.50 19.78 33.55
CA ALA A 4 -50.70 18.33 33.70
C ALA A 4 -52.20 18.04 33.67
N GLY A 5 -52.69 17.34 32.63
CA GLY A 5 -54.08 16.98 32.42
C GLY A 5 -54.78 17.60 31.22
N ASP A 6 -54.15 18.54 30.52
CA ASP A 6 -54.72 19.10 29.29
C ASP A 6 -54.23 18.33 28.06
N LEU A 7 -54.96 17.30 27.68
CA LEU A 7 -54.74 16.44 26.51
C LEU A 7 -55.25 17.07 25.20
N SER A 8 -55.79 18.30 25.25
CA SER A 8 -56.35 18.97 24.08
C SER A 8 -55.32 19.79 23.26
N THR A 9 -54.13 20.01 23.79
CA THR A 9 -53.09 20.74 23.10
C THR A 9 -52.41 19.84 22.06
N ARG A 10 -52.92 19.85 20.85
CA ARG A 10 -52.26 19.19 19.71
C ARG A 10 -51.22 20.13 19.12
N VAL A 11 -50.01 19.67 19.03
CA VAL A 11 -48.99 20.34 18.22
C VAL A 11 -49.45 20.27 16.76
N PRO A 12 -49.49 21.38 16.01
CA PRO A 12 -49.83 21.33 14.58
C PRO A 12 -48.99 20.30 13.83
N ASP A 13 -49.64 19.47 13.03
CA ASP A 13 -48.97 18.42 12.27
C ASP A 13 -47.84 18.98 11.37
N GLN A 14 -47.97 20.22 10.95
CA GLN A 14 -46.97 20.93 10.13
C GLN A 14 -45.70 21.21 10.91
N ASP A 15 -45.77 21.58 12.18
CA ASP A 15 -44.60 21.78 13.04
C ASP A 15 -43.87 20.46 13.32
N ARG A 16 -44.59 19.37 13.43
CA ARG A 16 -44.01 18.02 13.56
C ARG A 16 -43.26 17.58 12.33
N ILE A 17 -43.76 17.87 11.14
CA ILE A 17 -43.10 17.55 9.87
C ILE A 17 -41.80 18.34 9.74
N GLU A 18 -41.82 19.63 10.06
CA GLU A 18 -40.63 20.49 10.01
C GLU A 18 -39.55 20.04 11.00
N GLU A 19 -39.96 19.69 12.25
CA GLU A 19 -39.03 19.13 13.24
C GLU A 19 -38.42 17.79 12.79
N PHE A 20 -39.24 16.93 12.18
CA PHE A 20 -38.82 15.66 11.65
C PHE A 20 -37.84 15.81 10.49
N GLU A 21 -38.11 16.73 9.56
CA GLU A 21 -37.19 17.06 8.46
C GLU A 21 -35.88 17.66 8.95
N TYR A 22 -35.93 18.50 9.99
CA TYR A 22 -34.74 19.05 10.62
C TYR A 22 -33.88 17.97 11.25
N LEU A 23 -34.47 17.05 12.00
CA LEU A 23 -33.78 15.89 12.59
C LEU A 23 -33.19 14.97 11.53
N ALA A 24 -33.94 14.68 10.47
CA ALA A 24 -33.47 13.85 9.36
C ALA A 24 -32.24 14.47 8.67
N ARG A 25 -32.27 15.77 8.44
CA ARG A 25 -31.15 16.50 7.86
C ARG A 25 -29.92 16.53 8.79
N ALA A 26 -30.13 16.75 10.08
CA ALA A 26 -29.08 16.71 11.07
C ALA A 26 -28.45 15.29 11.18
N PHE A 27 -29.29 14.26 11.19
CA PHE A 27 -28.85 12.87 11.19
C PHE A 27 -28.05 12.51 9.95
N ASN A 28 -28.53 12.90 8.77
CA ASN A 28 -27.84 12.65 7.51
C ASN A 28 -26.48 13.35 7.45
N ARG A 29 -26.38 14.58 7.95
CA ARG A 29 -25.10 15.31 8.06
C ARG A 29 -24.15 14.59 9.01
N MET A 30 -24.63 14.13 10.15
CA MET A 30 -23.82 13.42 11.14
C MET A 30 -23.32 12.08 10.57
N THR A 31 -24.16 11.32 9.90
CA THR A 31 -23.80 10.06 9.24
C THR A 31 -22.73 10.29 8.17
N ARG A 32 -22.87 11.30 7.34
CA ARG A 32 -21.88 11.67 6.32
C ARG A 32 -20.55 12.05 6.95
N GLN A 33 -20.58 12.82 8.03
CA GLN A 33 -19.37 13.22 8.76
C GLN A 33 -18.65 12.01 9.37
N ILE A 34 -19.39 11.05 9.91
CA ILE A 34 -18.84 9.80 10.45
C ILE A 34 -18.19 8.98 9.33
N GLU A 35 -18.84 8.85 8.18
CA GLU A 35 -18.29 8.13 7.02
C GLU A 35 -16.99 8.78 6.52
N GLU A 36 -16.96 10.10 6.42
CA GLU A 36 -15.76 10.86 6.03
C GLU A 36 -14.61 10.65 7.04
N GLN A 37 -14.90 10.67 8.34
CA GLN A 37 -13.92 10.41 9.38
C GLN A 37 -13.41 8.97 9.36
N GLN A 38 -14.26 7.99 9.13
CA GLN A 38 -13.86 6.58 9.00
C GLN A 38 -12.97 6.36 7.78
N ASN A 39 -13.31 6.97 6.65
CA ASN A 39 -12.49 6.89 5.44
C ASN A 39 -11.12 7.55 5.63
N ALA A 40 -11.05 8.69 6.31
CA ALA A 40 -9.81 9.36 6.64
C ALA A 40 -8.93 8.52 7.59
N LEU A 41 -9.53 7.85 8.59
CA LEU A 41 -8.83 6.93 9.49
C LEU A 41 -8.28 5.70 8.77
N LEU A 42 -9.07 5.09 7.87
CA LEU A 42 -8.63 3.95 7.08
C LEU A 42 -7.43 4.32 6.19
N GLU A 43 -7.46 5.50 5.56
CA GLU A 43 -6.36 5.98 4.74
C GLU A 43 -5.12 6.30 5.57
N ALA A 44 -5.26 6.93 6.74
CA ALA A 44 -4.16 7.18 7.68
C ALA A 44 -3.52 5.87 8.16
N ASN A 45 -4.31 4.86 8.49
CA ASN A 45 -3.81 3.53 8.87
C ASN A 45 -3.04 2.85 7.73
N ARG A 46 -3.51 2.97 6.49
CA ARG A 46 -2.80 2.47 5.31
C ARG A 46 -1.43 3.13 5.13
N GLN A 47 -1.34 4.44 5.31
CA GLN A 47 -0.07 5.18 5.25
C GLN A 47 0.89 4.75 6.37
N ILE A 48 0.38 4.51 7.57
CA ILE A 48 1.16 4.00 8.70
C ILE A 48 1.69 2.59 8.40
N ASP A 49 0.86 1.71 7.87
CA ASP A 49 1.26 0.35 7.49
C ASP A 49 2.32 0.35 6.38
N ARG A 50 2.19 1.21 5.39
CA ARG A 50 3.22 1.43 4.37
C ARG A 50 4.55 1.89 4.97
N ARG A 51 4.52 2.84 5.89
CA ARG A 51 5.71 3.31 6.61
C ARG A 51 6.33 2.23 7.47
N ARG A 52 5.51 1.40 8.13
CA ARG A 52 5.99 0.26 8.93
C ARG A 52 6.71 -0.76 8.07
N LEU A 53 6.14 -1.16 6.94
CA LEU A 53 6.76 -2.10 6.00
C LEU A 53 8.12 -1.58 5.52
N LEU A 54 8.22 -0.30 5.21
CA LEU A 54 9.48 0.34 4.84
C LEU A 54 10.47 0.38 5.99
N THR A 55 10.01 0.76 7.19
CA THR A 55 10.86 0.85 8.37
C THR A 55 11.34 -0.54 8.81
N GLU A 56 10.48 -1.54 8.76
CA GLU A 56 10.85 -2.93 9.05
C GLU A 56 11.84 -3.47 8.01
N SER A 57 11.67 -3.17 6.73
CA SER A 57 12.63 -3.55 5.71
C SER A 57 14.00 -2.88 5.90
N VAL A 58 14.03 -1.65 6.40
CA VAL A 58 15.26 -0.94 6.76
C VAL A 58 15.90 -1.49 8.04
N LEU A 59 15.09 -1.89 9.02
CA LEU A 59 15.58 -2.43 10.30
C LEU A 59 16.01 -3.89 10.23
N THR A 60 15.36 -4.71 9.40
CA THR A 60 15.67 -6.15 9.27
C THR A 60 16.84 -6.44 8.34
N GLY A 61 17.27 -5.51 7.53
CA GLY A 61 18.41 -5.70 6.66
C GLY A 61 18.96 -4.37 6.17
N VAL A 62 20.11 -3.98 6.69
CA VAL A 62 20.87 -2.82 6.22
C VAL A 62 21.14 -2.87 4.69
N ARG A 63 20.80 -3.97 4.03
CA ARG A 63 21.06 -4.25 2.63
C ARG A 63 19.81 -4.57 1.79
N SER A 64 18.62 -4.63 2.41
CA SER A 64 17.38 -4.91 1.67
C SER A 64 16.86 -3.66 0.98
N GLY A 65 16.81 -3.69 -0.33
CA GLY A 65 16.17 -2.66 -1.14
C GLY A 65 14.67 -2.79 -1.11
N ALA A 66 13.95 -1.68 -1.03
CA ALA A 66 12.48 -1.67 -1.14
C ALA A 66 12.03 -0.68 -2.21
N VAL A 67 11.14 -1.13 -3.07
CA VAL A 67 10.53 -0.36 -4.15
C VAL A 67 9.03 -0.50 -4.07
N GLY A 68 8.31 0.61 -4.00
CA GLY A 68 6.86 0.65 -4.12
C GLY A 68 6.44 0.99 -5.55
N MET A 69 5.34 0.42 -6.00
CA MET A 69 4.74 0.75 -7.29
C MET A 69 3.22 0.91 -7.16
N ASP A 70 2.64 1.63 -8.10
CA ASP A 70 1.17 1.76 -8.21
C ASP A 70 0.55 0.60 -9.01
N ALA A 71 -0.77 0.63 -9.17
CA ALA A 71 -1.50 -0.40 -9.92
C ALA A 71 -1.10 -0.50 -11.40
N LYS A 72 -0.49 0.53 -11.95
CA LYS A 72 0.00 0.58 -13.35
C LYS A 72 1.43 0.07 -13.48
N GLY A 73 2.09 -0.23 -12.37
CA GLY A 73 3.48 -0.65 -12.35
C GLY A 73 4.49 0.49 -12.34
N ALA A 74 4.05 1.74 -12.17
CA ALA A 74 4.93 2.89 -12.05
C ALA A 74 5.50 2.98 -10.61
N ILE A 75 6.80 3.21 -10.53
CA ILE A 75 7.50 3.31 -9.25
C ILE A 75 7.02 4.56 -8.50
N THR A 76 6.56 4.38 -7.26
CA THR A 76 6.11 5.46 -6.39
C THR A 76 7.09 5.77 -5.27
N MET A 77 7.95 4.81 -4.93
CA MET A 77 8.82 4.91 -3.78
C MET A 77 10.04 4.01 -3.90
N VAL A 78 11.18 4.49 -3.42
CA VAL A 78 12.44 3.75 -3.38
C VAL A 78 13.17 4.10 -2.08
N ASN A 79 13.66 3.10 -1.36
CA ASN A 79 14.50 3.36 -0.19
C ASN A 79 15.98 3.55 -0.55
N ALA A 80 16.76 4.05 0.38
CA ALA A 80 18.19 4.30 0.17
C ALA A 80 18.99 3.01 -0.15
N ALA A 81 18.60 1.88 0.43
CA ALA A 81 19.25 0.60 0.14
C ALA A 81 19.04 0.17 -1.32
N ALA A 82 17.85 0.36 -1.89
CA ALA A 82 17.58 0.08 -3.30
C ALA A 82 18.37 1.01 -4.22
N GLU A 83 18.51 2.27 -3.89
CA GLU A 83 19.36 3.21 -4.65
C GLU A 83 20.82 2.72 -4.70
N GLY A 84 21.33 2.24 -3.57
CA GLY A 84 22.69 1.69 -3.49
C GLY A 84 22.85 0.37 -4.24
N LEU A 85 21.89 -0.53 -4.14
CA LEU A 85 21.92 -1.85 -4.79
C LEU A 85 21.86 -1.76 -6.32
N PHE A 86 21.00 -0.90 -6.84
CA PHE A 86 20.75 -0.78 -8.28
C PHE A 86 21.50 0.39 -8.95
N HIS A 87 22.26 1.17 -8.20
CA HIS A 87 23.02 2.32 -8.69
C HIS A 87 22.17 3.38 -9.41
N PHE A 88 20.96 3.63 -8.93
CA PHE A 88 20.10 4.70 -9.43
C PHE A 88 19.68 5.66 -8.30
N GLN A 89 19.20 6.82 -8.67
CA GLN A 89 18.60 7.77 -7.73
C GLN A 89 17.08 7.69 -7.80
N ALA A 90 16.42 7.81 -6.65
CA ALA A 90 14.95 7.77 -6.57
C ALA A 90 14.29 8.76 -7.53
N ALA A 91 14.81 9.98 -7.62
CA ALA A 91 14.30 11.02 -8.51
C ALA A 91 14.32 10.63 -10.00
N GLN A 92 15.21 9.74 -10.41
CA GLN A 92 15.35 9.29 -11.80
C GLN A 92 14.36 8.18 -12.16
N VAL A 93 13.92 7.40 -11.18
CA VAL A 93 13.11 6.19 -11.41
C VAL A 93 11.66 6.32 -10.97
N ILE A 94 11.34 7.24 -10.08
CA ILE A 94 9.97 7.52 -9.67
C ILE A 94 9.13 7.94 -10.90
N GLY A 95 7.97 7.31 -11.05
CA GLY A 95 7.08 7.50 -12.21
C GLY A 95 7.40 6.62 -13.41
N ARG A 96 8.55 5.95 -13.43
CA ARG A 96 8.89 4.99 -14.48
C ARG A 96 8.37 3.60 -14.17
N SER A 97 8.16 2.80 -15.20
CA SER A 97 7.74 1.41 -15.01
C SER A 97 8.83 0.60 -14.31
N ILE A 98 8.44 -0.21 -13.32
CA ILE A 98 9.37 -1.15 -12.66
C ILE A 98 10.00 -2.11 -13.66
N LEU A 99 9.30 -2.49 -14.72
CA LEU A 99 9.79 -3.38 -15.77
C LEU A 99 10.83 -2.73 -16.69
N GLU A 100 10.85 -1.40 -16.76
CA GLU A 100 11.92 -0.67 -17.46
C GLU A 100 13.20 -0.61 -16.62
N VAL A 101 13.04 -0.45 -15.31
CA VAL A 101 14.15 -0.28 -14.37
C VAL A 101 14.75 -1.65 -14.00
N VAL A 102 13.91 -2.63 -13.69
CA VAL A 102 14.31 -4.01 -13.35
C VAL A 102 13.51 -5.02 -14.16
N PRO A 103 13.86 -5.24 -15.43
CA PRO A 103 13.11 -6.16 -16.31
C PRO A 103 13.04 -7.59 -15.80
N SER A 104 14.03 -8.02 -15.02
CA SER A 104 14.16 -9.37 -14.50
C SER A 104 13.04 -9.79 -13.55
N VAL A 105 12.26 -8.84 -12.99
CA VAL A 105 11.14 -9.15 -12.11
C VAL A 105 9.83 -9.47 -12.85
N ARG A 106 9.83 -9.40 -14.17
CA ARG A 106 8.62 -9.60 -14.99
C ARG A 106 7.87 -10.90 -14.69
N ALA A 107 8.56 -12.01 -14.67
CA ALA A 107 7.98 -13.32 -14.40
C ALA A 107 7.42 -13.42 -13.00
N LEU A 108 8.14 -12.91 -12.01
CA LEU A 108 7.74 -12.92 -10.62
C LEU A 108 6.54 -12.01 -10.35
N LEU A 109 6.53 -10.86 -11.02
CA LEU A 109 5.41 -9.91 -10.94
C LEU A 109 4.13 -10.50 -11.56
N ALA A 110 4.24 -11.22 -12.67
CA ALA A 110 3.13 -11.93 -13.29
C ALA A 110 2.53 -12.98 -12.33
N LEU A 111 3.37 -13.72 -11.61
CA LEU A 111 2.92 -14.66 -10.58
C LEU A 111 2.23 -13.94 -9.40
N ALA A 112 2.72 -12.80 -8.99
CA ALA A 112 2.13 -11.99 -7.94
C ALA A 112 0.71 -11.51 -8.31
N HIS A 113 0.50 -11.09 -9.54
CA HIS A 113 -0.82 -10.71 -10.06
C HIS A 113 -1.82 -11.88 -10.06
N GLN A 114 -1.36 -13.10 -10.28
CA GLN A 114 -2.22 -14.31 -10.23
C GLN A 114 -2.65 -14.64 -8.80
N ARG A 115 -1.88 -14.24 -7.80
CA ARG A 115 -2.13 -14.54 -6.38
C ARG A 115 -1.99 -13.29 -5.50
N PRO A 116 -2.85 -12.28 -5.71
CA PRO A 116 -2.66 -10.98 -5.07
C PRO A 116 -2.78 -10.99 -3.54
N ASN A 117 -3.44 -11.99 -2.98
CA ASN A 117 -3.62 -12.12 -1.53
C ASN A 117 -2.47 -12.87 -0.83
N LYS A 118 -1.46 -13.30 -1.57
CA LYS A 118 -0.30 -14.02 -1.05
C LYS A 118 0.99 -13.32 -1.43
N MET A 119 1.95 -13.33 -0.52
CA MET A 119 3.31 -12.90 -0.83
C MET A 119 3.92 -13.82 -1.87
N THR A 120 4.45 -13.24 -2.94
CA THR A 120 5.19 -13.97 -3.97
C THR A 120 6.69 -13.78 -3.73
N GLN A 121 7.44 -14.84 -3.76
CA GLN A 121 8.87 -14.83 -3.51
C GLN A 121 9.60 -15.66 -4.58
N GLY A 122 10.76 -15.19 -5.02
CA GLY A 122 11.60 -15.89 -5.96
C GLY A 122 12.98 -15.28 -6.07
N GLU A 123 13.89 -16.03 -6.68
CA GLU A 123 15.23 -15.57 -6.98
C GLU A 123 15.26 -14.92 -8.37
N VAL A 124 15.91 -13.77 -8.45
CA VAL A 124 16.03 -13.01 -9.69
C VAL A 124 17.50 -12.63 -9.88
N VAL A 125 18.02 -12.84 -11.07
CA VAL A 125 19.36 -12.43 -11.44
C VAL A 125 19.27 -11.11 -12.20
N VAL A 126 19.98 -10.10 -11.72
CA VAL A 126 20.02 -8.76 -12.31
C VAL A 126 21.43 -8.45 -12.77
N ASP A 127 21.53 -7.96 -14.00
CA ASP A 127 22.76 -7.41 -14.54
C ASP A 127 22.78 -5.90 -14.27
N LEU A 128 23.68 -5.47 -13.40
CA LEU A 128 23.80 -4.08 -12.98
C LEU A 128 24.79 -3.26 -13.82
N GLY A 129 25.16 -3.79 -14.98
CA GLY A 129 26.13 -3.12 -15.83
C GLY A 129 27.58 -3.32 -15.34
N GLY A 130 28.16 -4.42 -15.71
CA GLY A 130 29.51 -4.79 -15.33
C GLY A 130 29.77 -6.27 -15.59
N LEU A 131 30.90 -6.78 -15.09
CA LEU A 131 31.31 -8.18 -15.25
C LEU A 131 30.57 -9.13 -14.26
N SER A 132 29.78 -8.59 -13.31
CA SER A 132 29.15 -9.40 -12.28
C SER A 132 27.63 -9.30 -12.35
N LYS A 133 26.98 -10.46 -12.36
CA LYS A 133 25.56 -10.59 -12.16
C LYS A 133 25.26 -10.77 -10.68
N HIS A 134 24.29 -10.06 -10.19
CA HIS A 134 23.83 -10.15 -8.81
C HIS A 134 22.56 -10.98 -8.71
N SER A 135 22.50 -11.84 -7.70
CA SER A 135 21.31 -12.64 -7.40
C SER A 135 20.56 -12.00 -6.23
N PHE A 136 19.29 -11.74 -6.43
CA PHE A 136 18.42 -11.18 -5.42
C PHE A 136 17.32 -12.14 -5.06
N LEU A 137 17.03 -12.25 -3.78
CA LEU A 137 15.77 -12.81 -3.30
C LEU A 137 14.74 -11.68 -3.32
N VAL A 138 13.77 -11.80 -4.19
CA VAL A 138 12.71 -10.79 -4.35
C VAL A 138 11.43 -11.27 -3.70
N ARG A 139 10.83 -10.43 -2.88
CA ARG A 139 9.50 -10.65 -2.32
C ARG A 139 8.57 -9.57 -2.83
N ILE A 140 7.40 -9.97 -3.28
CA ILE A 140 6.36 -9.07 -3.79
C ILE A 140 5.12 -9.24 -2.94
N VAL A 141 4.66 -8.13 -2.38
CA VAL A 141 3.40 -8.03 -1.65
C VAL A 141 2.49 -7.09 -2.41
N MET A 142 1.37 -7.62 -2.90
CA MET A 142 0.36 -6.82 -3.58
C MET A 142 -0.48 -6.06 -2.55
N GLU A 143 -0.72 -4.80 -2.81
CA GLU A 143 -1.61 -3.98 -2.00
C GLU A 143 -3.02 -4.02 -2.59
N MET A 144 -3.93 -4.65 -1.87
CA MET A 144 -5.32 -4.82 -2.29
C MET A 144 -6.26 -4.01 -1.41
N ILE A 145 -7.20 -3.31 -2.03
CA ILE A 145 -8.25 -2.55 -1.34
C ILE A 145 -9.57 -2.87 -2.04
N ASP A 146 -10.53 -3.40 -1.28
CA ASP A 146 -11.85 -3.79 -1.80
C ASP A 146 -11.75 -4.64 -3.08
N GLU A 147 -10.88 -5.66 -3.05
CA GLU A 147 -10.58 -6.55 -4.17
C GLU A 147 -9.95 -5.87 -5.41
N ARG A 148 -9.54 -4.61 -5.26
CA ARG A 148 -8.84 -3.86 -6.31
C ARG A 148 -7.36 -3.76 -5.98
N GLU A 149 -6.54 -3.98 -6.98
CA GLU A 149 -5.12 -3.76 -6.88
C GLU A 149 -4.80 -2.27 -6.82
N MET A 150 -4.15 -1.84 -5.76
CA MET A 150 -3.72 -0.44 -5.56
C MET A 150 -2.23 -0.25 -5.84
N GLY A 151 -1.48 -1.30 -5.82
CA GLY A 151 -0.05 -1.29 -6.04
C GLY A 151 0.64 -2.51 -5.46
N ALA A 152 1.94 -2.45 -5.35
CA ALA A 152 2.75 -3.50 -4.73
C ALA A 152 4.01 -2.93 -4.10
N ILE A 153 4.56 -3.68 -3.17
CA ILE A 153 5.88 -3.43 -2.59
C ILE A 153 6.78 -4.61 -2.94
N LEU A 154 7.93 -4.30 -3.52
CA LEU A 154 8.96 -5.26 -3.84
C LEU A 154 10.14 -5.06 -2.89
N THR A 155 10.62 -6.13 -2.28
CA THR A 155 11.85 -6.13 -1.48
C THR A 155 12.91 -6.97 -2.16
N PHE A 156 14.14 -6.48 -2.15
CA PHE A 156 15.30 -7.09 -2.82
C PHE A 156 16.39 -7.34 -1.78
N ASP A 157 16.69 -8.60 -1.53
CA ASP A 157 17.81 -9.02 -0.68
C ASP A 157 18.92 -9.56 -1.56
N ASP A 158 20.12 -8.97 -1.50
CA ASP A 158 21.27 -9.47 -2.24
C ASP A 158 21.77 -10.76 -1.61
N ILE A 159 21.64 -11.85 -2.35
CA ILE A 159 22.06 -13.19 -1.92
C ILE A 159 23.28 -13.70 -2.71
N THR A 160 23.95 -12.83 -3.44
CA THR A 160 25.08 -13.21 -4.31
C THR A 160 26.20 -13.89 -3.53
N GLU A 161 26.59 -13.34 -2.40
CA GLU A 161 27.62 -13.93 -1.53
C GLU A 161 27.16 -15.25 -0.92
N LEU A 162 25.90 -15.34 -0.50
CA LEU A 162 25.33 -16.55 0.05
C LEU A 162 25.32 -17.70 -0.93
N GLN A 163 24.90 -17.44 -2.19
CA GLN A 163 24.92 -18.42 -3.25
C GLN A 163 26.34 -18.86 -3.63
N SER A 164 27.28 -17.91 -3.69
CA SER A 164 28.67 -18.24 -3.99
C SER A 164 29.32 -19.09 -2.90
N ALA A 165 28.98 -18.86 -1.63
CA ALA A 165 29.43 -19.67 -0.51
C ALA A 165 28.84 -21.09 -0.57
N GLN A 166 27.54 -21.22 -0.91
CA GLN A 166 26.90 -22.53 -1.08
C GLN A 166 27.48 -23.34 -2.25
N ARG A 167 27.80 -22.69 -3.37
CA ARG A 167 28.45 -23.34 -4.50
C ARG A 167 29.87 -23.80 -4.18
N LYS A 168 30.60 -23.08 -3.35
CA LYS A 168 31.97 -23.45 -2.90
C LYS A 168 31.95 -24.58 -1.85
N ALA A 169 30.86 -24.73 -1.11
CA ALA A 169 30.68 -25.77 -0.09
C ALA A 169 30.15 -27.11 -0.63
N ALA A 170 29.71 -27.12 -1.89
CA ALA A 170 29.19 -28.33 -2.55
C ALA A 170 30.29 -29.14 -3.21
#